data_ec545ab10b58a9671b003323a38bfe79
#
_entry.id   ec545ab10b58a9671b003323a38bfe79
#
_cell.length_a   1.000
_cell.length_b   1.000
_cell.length_c   1.000
_cell.angle_alpha   90.00
_cell.angle_beta   90.00
_cell.angle_gamma   90.00
#
_symmetry.space_group_name_H-M   'P 1'
#
loop_
_entity.id
_entity.type
_entity.pdbx_description
1 polymer ?
#
loop_
_entity_poly.entity_id
_entity_poly.type
_entity_poly.pdbx_seq_one_letter_code
_entity_poly.pdbx_strand_id
1 'polypeptide(L)'
;LAGLFVLLIGFSELAQALRAQSLGWARMLLPAALVGAAAFLLVWSDHEAWPIGSMSFAETFFGNDHEIFQHKTYGLLALTVGLIEWYRRLDRVRHAGWLVPLPLFAMVGGLMLFTHSHGAHPSAQKIAMHHALMGTLAVSAGSSKLVSAWNHAFMGWTRSRWEMVWAGL
;
A
#
# COMPACT_ATOMS: atom_id res chain seq x y z
N LEU A 1 -11.08 5.41 7.46
CA LEU A 1 -9.67 5.87 7.34
C LEU A 1 -8.98 5.27 6.11
N ALA A 2 -9.13 3.95 5.82
CA ALA A 2 -8.48 3.29 4.67
C ALA A 2 -8.74 4.02 3.34
N GLY A 3 -9.98 4.41 3.06
CA GLY A 3 -10.33 5.15 1.84
C GLY A 3 -9.59 6.47 1.67
N LEU A 4 -9.30 7.18 2.77
CA LEU A 4 -8.52 8.42 2.72
C LEU A 4 -7.07 8.15 2.22
N PHE A 5 -6.42 7.11 2.73
CA PHE A 5 -5.07 6.75 2.28
C PHE A 5 -5.06 6.37 0.80
N VAL A 6 -6.06 5.60 0.35
CA VAL A 6 -6.19 5.24 -1.08
C VAL A 6 -6.36 6.48 -1.97
N LEU A 7 -7.21 7.44 -1.56
CA LEU A 7 -7.40 8.69 -2.30
C LEU A 7 -6.10 9.52 -2.37
N LEU A 8 -5.35 9.63 -1.27
CA LEU A 8 -4.06 10.34 -1.24
C LEU A 8 -3.03 9.68 -2.16
N ILE A 9 -2.98 8.35 -2.17
CA ILE A 9 -2.09 7.59 -3.06
C ILE A 9 -2.48 7.83 -4.52
N GLY A 10 -3.76 7.67 -4.86
CA GLY A 10 -4.26 7.88 -6.22
C GLY A 10 -4.03 9.30 -6.72
N PHE A 11 -4.30 10.31 -5.91
CA PHE A 11 -4.04 11.70 -6.25
C PHE A 11 -2.55 11.98 -6.48
N SER A 12 -1.68 11.44 -5.62
CA SER A 12 -0.24 11.55 -5.77
C SER A 12 0.24 11.01 -7.12
N GLU A 13 -0.20 9.81 -7.48
CA GLU A 13 0.21 9.14 -8.72
C GLU A 13 -0.39 9.82 -9.96
N LEU A 14 -1.66 10.25 -9.89
CA LEU A 14 -2.31 10.98 -10.97
C LEU A 14 -1.60 12.31 -11.26
N ALA A 15 -1.28 13.08 -10.23
CA ALA A 15 -0.55 14.34 -10.38
C ALA A 15 0.80 14.17 -11.07
N GLN A 16 1.51 13.07 -10.78
CA GLN A 16 2.77 12.73 -11.44
C GLN A 16 2.57 12.26 -12.88
N ALA A 17 1.58 11.38 -13.12
CA ALA A 17 1.27 10.88 -14.46
C ALA A 17 0.87 12.01 -15.43
N LEU A 18 0.13 13.00 -14.93
CA LEU A 18 -0.25 14.21 -15.68
C LEU A 18 0.88 15.24 -15.79
N ARG A 19 2.01 15.03 -15.11
CA ARG A 19 3.13 15.98 -15.03
C ARG A 19 2.70 17.39 -14.58
N ALA A 20 1.80 17.45 -13.61
CA ALA A 20 1.27 18.68 -13.07
C ALA A 20 2.35 19.42 -12.26
N GLN A 21 3.11 20.31 -12.91
CA GLN A 21 4.26 21.01 -12.29
C GLN A 21 3.85 21.81 -11.05
N SER A 22 2.68 22.44 -11.07
CA SER A 22 2.10 23.16 -9.92
C SER A 22 1.82 22.25 -8.70
N LEU A 23 1.70 20.94 -8.91
CA LEU A 23 1.43 19.93 -7.90
C LEU A 23 2.68 19.07 -7.56
N GLY A 24 3.87 19.60 -7.76
CA GLY A 24 5.13 18.89 -7.49
C GLY A 24 5.24 18.35 -6.05
N TRP A 25 4.61 19.00 -5.08
CA TRP A 25 4.51 18.56 -3.69
C TRP A 25 3.68 17.29 -3.53
N ALA A 26 2.68 17.07 -4.41
CA ALA A 26 1.78 15.93 -4.32
C ALA A 26 2.52 14.59 -4.49
N ARG A 27 3.72 14.59 -5.07
CA ARG A 27 4.57 13.39 -5.16
C ARG A 27 4.88 12.77 -3.80
N MET A 28 4.89 13.56 -2.73
CA MET A 28 5.18 13.09 -1.38
C MET A 28 3.97 12.51 -0.65
N LEU A 29 2.75 12.68 -1.19
CA LEU A 29 1.53 12.16 -0.56
C LEU A 29 1.49 10.64 -0.51
N LEU A 30 1.98 9.95 -1.56
CA LEU A 30 2.01 8.48 -1.56
C LEU A 30 2.88 7.93 -0.42
N PRO A 31 4.17 8.28 -0.29
CA PRO A 31 4.96 7.78 0.82
C PRO A 31 4.42 8.24 2.17
N ALA A 32 3.91 9.46 2.30
CA ALA A 32 3.29 9.93 3.53
C ALA A 32 2.03 9.11 3.90
N ALA A 33 1.18 8.79 2.91
CA ALA A 33 0.00 7.95 3.11
C ALA A 33 0.37 6.52 3.54
N LEU A 34 1.40 5.92 2.92
CA LEU A 34 1.89 4.60 3.32
C LEU A 34 2.45 4.59 4.75
N VAL A 35 3.25 5.59 5.12
CA VAL A 35 3.77 5.72 6.49
C VAL A 35 2.64 5.97 7.49
N GLY A 36 1.67 6.82 7.14
CA GLY A 36 0.49 7.06 7.97
C GLY A 36 -0.38 5.80 8.15
N ALA A 37 -0.61 5.05 7.07
CA ALA A 37 -1.32 3.77 7.13
C ALA A 37 -0.55 2.73 7.97
N ALA A 38 0.77 2.69 7.83
CA ALA A 38 1.62 1.85 8.65
C ALA A 38 1.51 2.19 10.14
N ALA A 39 1.60 3.46 10.50
CA ALA A 39 1.44 3.91 11.88
C ALA A 39 0.05 3.54 12.42
N PHE A 40 -1.01 3.69 11.61
CA PHE A 40 -2.36 3.28 11.99
C PHE A 40 -2.43 1.77 12.27
N LEU A 41 -1.93 0.92 11.35
CA LEU A 41 -1.95 -0.54 11.50
C LEU A 41 -1.09 -1.03 12.67
N LEU A 42 0.06 -0.41 12.89
CA LEU A 42 0.96 -0.82 13.98
C LEU A 42 0.45 -0.41 15.36
N VAL A 43 -0.29 0.69 15.48
CA VAL A 43 -0.66 1.28 16.77
C VAL A 43 -2.15 1.16 17.06
N TRP A 44 -3.04 1.53 16.12
CA TRP A 44 -4.47 1.76 16.39
C TRP A 44 -5.44 0.74 15.80
N SER A 45 -5.00 -0.13 14.88
CA SER A 45 -5.92 -1.08 14.23
C SER A 45 -6.53 -2.08 15.22
N ASP A 46 -5.77 -2.48 16.23
CA ASP A 46 -6.12 -3.54 17.15
C ASP A 46 -5.97 -3.02 18.59
N HIS A 47 -7.12 -2.72 19.24
CA HIS A 47 -7.14 -2.10 20.56
C HIS A 47 -6.58 -2.98 21.69
N GLU A 48 -6.55 -4.30 21.50
CA GLU A 48 -6.01 -5.24 22.48
C GLU A 48 -4.50 -5.48 22.30
N ALA A 49 -3.97 -5.15 21.12
CA ALA A 49 -2.59 -5.41 20.77
C ALA A 49 -1.62 -4.35 21.28
N TRP A 50 -0.36 -4.77 21.47
CA TRP A 50 0.74 -3.82 21.76
C TRP A 50 0.88 -2.80 20.60
N PRO A 51 1.17 -1.52 20.85
CA PRO A 51 1.62 -0.92 22.11
C PRO A 51 0.52 -0.34 23.00
N ILE A 52 -0.74 -0.26 22.54
CA ILE A 52 -1.80 0.44 23.27
C ILE A 52 -2.70 -0.48 24.09
N GLY A 53 -2.75 -1.78 23.76
CA GLY A 53 -3.58 -2.77 24.41
C GLY A 53 -2.89 -3.52 25.54
N SER A 54 -3.59 -4.51 26.08
CA SER A 54 -3.14 -5.34 27.19
C SER A 54 -2.22 -6.49 26.80
N MET A 55 -2.18 -6.84 25.51
CA MET A 55 -1.29 -7.90 24.99
C MET A 55 0.17 -7.45 25.04
N SER A 56 1.04 -8.37 25.43
CA SER A 56 2.49 -8.16 25.35
C SER A 56 2.95 -8.07 23.87
N PHE A 57 4.15 -7.56 23.64
CA PHE A 57 4.78 -7.58 22.31
C PHE A 57 4.86 -9.01 21.74
N ALA A 58 5.23 -9.99 22.54
CA ALA A 58 5.34 -11.38 22.10
C ALA A 58 3.97 -11.96 21.70
N GLU A 59 2.92 -11.72 22.45
CA GLU A 59 1.57 -12.16 22.12
C GLU A 59 1.05 -11.50 20.84
N THR A 60 1.34 -10.20 20.64
CA THR A 60 0.93 -9.46 19.47
C THR A 60 1.57 -9.98 18.17
N PHE A 61 2.89 -10.28 18.21
CA PHE A 61 3.61 -10.65 16.98
C PHE A 61 3.80 -12.15 16.78
N PHE A 62 3.65 -12.96 17.84
CA PHE A 62 3.89 -14.41 17.80
C PHE A 62 2.74 -15.21 18.41
N GLY A 63 1.63 -14.56 18.77
CA GLY A 63 0.42 -15.20 19.26
C GLY A 63 -0.37 -15.87 18.12
N ASN A 64 -1.51 -16.47 18.49
CA ASN A 64 -2.36 -17.22 17.57
C ASN A 64 -3.45 -16.37 16.89
N ASP A 65 -3.50 -15.07 17.18
CA ASP A 65 -4.48 -14.18 16.56
C ASP A 65 -4.03 -13.78 15.15
N HIS A 66 -4.68 -14.40 14.17
CA HIS A 66 -4.32 -14.25 12.77
C HIS A 66 -4.63 -12.86 12.21
N GLU A 67 -5.68 -12.22 12.69
CA GLU A 67 -6.07 -10.86 12.28
C GLU A 67 -5.04 -9.84 12.76
N ILE A 68 -4.69 -9.88 14.04
CA ILE A 68 -3.66 -9.01 14.62
C ILE A 68 -2.31 -9.22 13.92
N PHE A 69 -1.89 -10.47 13.74
CA PHE A 69 -0.64 -10.78 13.05
C PHE A 69 -0.61 -10.21 11.62
N GLN A 70 -1.71 -10.33 10.89
CA GLN A 70 -1.81 -9.77 9.54
C GLN A 70 -1.70 -8.25 9.56
N HIS A 71 -2.44 -7.55 10.43
CA HIS A 71 -2.38 -6.08 10.53
C HIS A 71 -0.97 -5.59 10.86
N LYS A 72 -0.29 -6.21 11.83
CA LYS A 72 1.08 -5.82 12.21
C LYS A 72 2.09 -6.10 11.08
N THR A 73 1.95 -7.24 10.40
CA THR A 73 2.79 -7.58 9.24
C THR A 73 2.60 -6.59 8.10
N TYR A 74 1.34 -6.24 7.78
CA TYR A 74 1.05 -5.21 6.77
C TYR A 74 1.58 -3.84 7.17
N GLY A 75 1.47 -3.48 8.44
CA GLY A 75 2.01 -2.24 8.96
C GLY A 75 3.53 -2.15 8.73
N LEU A 76 4.28 -3.21 9.03
CA LEU A 76 5.73 -3.26 8.78
C LEU A 76 6.08 -3.19 7.29
N LEU A 77 5.34 -3.91 6.45
CA LEU A 77 5.53 -3.88 4.99
C LEU A 77 5.21 -2.48 4.42
N ALA A 78 4.09 -1.88 4.83
CA ALA A 78 3.71 -0.54 4.40
C ALA A 78 4.72 0.52 4.84
N LEU A 79 5.26 0.42 6.07
CA LEU A 79 6.32 1.29 6.55
C LEU A 79 7.58 1.16 5.69
N THR A 80 8.01 -0.07 5.44
CA THR A 80 9.21 -0.35 4.64
C THR A 80 9.07 0.22 3.23
N VAL A 81 7.97 -0.07 2.56
CA VAL A 81 7.71 0.42 1.19
C VAL A 81 7.53 1.94 1.18
N GLY A 82 6.85 2.50 2.18
CA GLY A 82 6.67 3.94 2.34
C GLY A 82 8.01 4.67 2.47
N LEU A 83 8.94 4.13 3.28
CA LEU A 83 10.30 4.69 3.42
C LEU A 83 11.11 4.56 2.13
N ILE A 84 11.05 3.40 1.45
CA ILE A 84 11.71 3.21 0.15
C ILE A 84 11.21 4.27 -0.85
N GLU A 85 9.89 4.45 -0.96
CA GLU A 85 9.29 5.45 -1.86
C GLU A 85 9.67 6.88 -1.45
N TRP A 86 9.78 7.15 -0.15
CA TRP A 86 10.21 8.44 0.35
C TRP A 86 11.63 8.78 -0.14
N TYR A 87 12.59 7.87 0.09
CA TYR A 87 13.98 8.06 -0.36
C TYR A 87 14.10 8.11 -1.88
N ARG A 88 13.33 7.29 -2.59
CA ARG A 88 13.29 7.28 -4.05
C ARG A 88 12.81 8.63 -4.61
N ARG A 89 11.75 9.19 -4.04
CA ARG A 89 11.17 10.49 -4.46
C ARG A 89 12.03 11.69 -4.04
N LEU A 90 12.95 11.52 -3.12
CA LEU A 90 14.00 12.48 -2.79
C LEU A 90 15.26 12.32 -3.65
N ASP A 91 15.22 11.47 -4.68
CA ASP A 91 16.37 11.17 -5.57
C ASP A 91 17.60 10.59 -4.84
N ARG A 92 17.43 10.05 -3.63
CA ARG A 92 18.49 9.42 -2.83
C ARG A 92 18.77 7.99 -3.28
N VAL A 93 17.79 7.33 -3.89
CA VAL A 93 17.86 5.95 -4.36
C VAL A 93 17.40 5.91 -5.81
N ARG A 94 18.31 5.58 -6.75
CA ARG A 94 18.09 5.71 -8.20
C ARG A 94 18.11 4.38 -8.96
N HIS A 95 18.54 3.28 -8.33
CA HIS A 95 18.59 1.98 -9.01
C HIS A 95 17.18 1.51 -9.40
N ALA A 96 17.01 1.03 -10.64
CA ALA A 96 15.72 0.62 -11.20
C ALA A 96 14.99 -0.46 -10.37
N GLY A 97 15.74 -1.34 -9.68
CA GLY A 97 15.16 -2.35 -8.80
C GLY A 97 14.29 -1.77 -7.67
N TRP A 98 14.51 -0.52 -7.27
CA TRP A 98 13.69 0.15 -6.26
C TRP A 98 12.32 0.63 -6.75
N LEU A 99 12.01 0.41 -8.03
CA LEU A 99 10.66 0.61 -8.57
C LEU A 99 9.73 -0.59 -8.28
N VAL A 100 10.29 -1.74 -7.90
CA VAL A 100 9.57 -3.01 -7.74
C VAL A 100 8.84 -3.16 -6.39
N PRO A 101 9.36 -2.71 -5.24
CA PRO A 101 8.71 -2.94 -3.94
C PRO A 101 7.27 -2.42 -3.85
N LEU A 102 6.98 -1.23 -4.37
CA LEU A 102 5.64 -0.65 -4.33
C LEU A 102 4.59 -1.48 -5.10
N PRO A 103 4.80 -1.81 -6.40
CA PRO A 103 3.83 -2.64 -7.11
C PRO A 103 3.70 -4.05 -6.52
N LEU A 104 4.77 -4.67 -6.05
CA LEU A 104 4.69 -5.96 -5.37
C LEU A 104 3.88 -5.87 -4.07
N PHE A 105 4.09 -4.83 -3.27
CA PHE A 105 3.29 -4.61 -2.07
C PHE A 105 1.80 -4.48 -2.39
N ALA A 106 1.44 -3.71 -3.44
CA ALA A 106 0.06 -3.58 -3.87
C ALA A 106 -0.55 -4.92 -4.33
N MET A 107 0.21 -5.72 -5.10
CA MET A 107 -0.25 -7.03 -5.58
C MET A 107 -0.40 -8.03 -4.43
N VAL A 108 0.61 -8.19 -3.58
CA VAL A 108 0.58 -9.12 -2.45
C VAL A 108 -0.50 -8.71 -1.46
N GLY A 109 -0.56 -7.41 -1.11
CA GLY A 109 -1.59 -6.87 -0.25
C GLY A 109 -3.00 -7.08 -0.80
N GLY A 110 -3.19 -6.85 -2.10
CA GLY A 110 -4.45 -7.11 -2.78
C GLY A 110 -4.86 -8.59 -2.75
N LEU A 111 -3.92 -9.50 -2.99
CA LEU A 111 -4.18 -10.95 -2.93
C LEU A 111 -4.56 -11.39 -1.51
N MET A 112 -3.91 -10.86 -0.49
CA MET A 112 -4.20 -11.23 0.89
C MET A 112 -5.57 -10.72 1.36
N LEU A 113 -6.12 -9.65 0.77
CA LEU A 113 -7.48 -9.20 1.07
C LEU A 113 -8.55 -10.25 0.73
N PHE A 114 -8.29 -11.16 -0.22
CA PHE A 114 -9.22 -12.26 -0.53
C PHE A 114 -9.23 -13.35 0.55
N THR A 115 -8.18 -13.48 1.33
CA THR A 115 -8.06 -14.47 2.41
C THR A 115 -8.36 -13.88 3.79
N HIS A 116 -8.48 -12.55 3.88
CA HIS A 116 -8.78 -11.86 5.13
C HIS A 116 -10.25 -12.01 5.50
N SER A 117 -10.54 -12.56 6.67
CA SER A 117 -11.89 -12.79 7.16
C SER A 117 -12.08 -12.18 8.56
N HIS A 118 -13.28 -11.66 8.80
CA HIS A 118 -13.69 -11.10 10.11
C HIS A 118 -14.60 -12.04 10.88
N GLY A 119 -14.45 -13.35 10.71
CA GLY A 119 -15.18 -14.38 11.45
C GLY A 119 -16.71 -14.23 11.35
N ALA A 120 -17.39 -14.38 12.49
CA ALA A 120 -18.85 -14.32 12.60
C ALA A 120 -19.44 -12.91 12.77
N HIS A 121 -18.72 -11.84 12.39
CA HIS A 121 -19.22 -10.47 12.53
C HIS A 121 -20.49 -10.25 11.68
N PRO A 122 -21.55 -9.56 12.18
CA PRO A 122 -22.78 -9.33 11.42
C PRO A 122 -22.60 -8.68 10.05
N SER A 123 -21.51 -7.94 9.85
CA SER A 123 -21.16 -7.27 8.60
C SER A 123 -20.13 -8.06 7.74
N ALA A 124 -19.77 -9.29 8.11
CA ALA A 124 -18.69 -10.05 7.47
C ALA A 124 -18.86 -10.14 5.94
N GLN A 125 -20.09 -10.41 5.45
CA GLN A 125 -20.33 -10.47 4.00
C GLN A 125 -20.09 -9.15 3.28
N LYS A 126 -20.52 -8.03 3.87
CA LYS A 126 -20.29 -6.70 3.30
C LYS A 126 -18.79 -6.35 3.29
N ILE A 127 -18.09 -6.69 4.36
CA ILE A 127 -16.65 -6.49 4.48
C ILE A 127 -15.91 -7.35 3.45
N ALA A 128 -16.27 -8.62 3.30
CA ALA A 128 -15.69 -9.52 2.30
C ALA A 128 -15.85 -8.99 0.86
N MET A 129 -17.04 -8.43 0.53
CA MET A 129 -17.28 -7.82 -0.78
C MET A 129 -16.38 -6.60 -1.00
N HIS A 130 -16.21 -5.74 0.02
CA HIS A 130 -15.29 -4.60 -0.07
C HIS A 130 -13.84 -5.05 -0.22
N HIS A 131 -13.42 -6.08 0.52
CA HIS A 131 -12.08 -6.65 0.41
C HIS A 131 -11.83 -7.24 -0.99
N ALA A 132 -12.80 -7.96 -1.56
CA ALA A 132 -12.70 -8.50 -2.91
C ALA A 132 -12.54 -7.37 -3.96
N LEU A 133 -13.33 -6.31 -3.86
CA LEU A 133 -13.21 -5.16 -4.75
C LEU A 133 -11.86 -4.46 -4.60
N MET A 134 -11.47 -4.12 -3.36
CA MET A 134 -10.20 -3.46 -3.08
C MET A 134 -9.00 -4.33 -3.48
N GLY A 135 -9.07 -5.65 -3.23
CA GLY A 135 -8.06 -6.61 -3.64
C GLY A 135 -7.88 -6.66 -5.15
N THR A 136 -8.98 -6.72 -5.90
CA THR A 136 -8.95 -6.71 -7.38
C THR A 136 -8.31 -5.41 -7.91
N LEU A 137 -8.71 -4.26 -7.38
CA LEU A 137 -8.15 -2.97 -7.77
C LEU A 137 -6.67 -2.88 -7.43
N ALA A 138 -6.26 -3.32 -6.23
CA ALA A 138 -4.86 -3.29 -5.80
C ALA A 138 -3.96 -4.20 -6.66
N VAL A 139 -4.42 -5.42 -7.00
CA VAL A 139 -3.69 -6.34 -7.90
C VAL A 139 -3.58 -5.73 -9.29
N SER A 140 -4.67 -5.18 -9.84
CA SER A 140 -4.66 -4.56 -11.17
C SER A 140 -3.74 -3.34 -11.22
N ALA A 141 -3.83 -2.47 -10.21
CA ALA A 141 -2.97 -1.31 -10.08
C ALA A 141 -1.49 -1.70 -9.93
N GLY A 142 -1.18 -2.65 -9.03
CA GLY A 142 0.19 -3.15 -8.84
C GLY A 142 0.76 -3.75 -10.11
N SER A 143 -0.03 -4.56 -10.84
CA SER A 143 0.39 -5.15 -12.11
C SER A 143 0.69 -4.10 -13.16
N SER A 144 -0.17 -3.08 -13.32
CA SER A 144 0.05 -1.99 -14.27
C SER A 144 1.29 -1.17 -13.94
N LYS A 145 1.55 -0.92 -12.64
CA LYS A 145 2.75 -0.22 -12.17
C LYS A 145 4.02 -1.05 -12.42
N LEU A 146 3.95 -2.37 -12.21
CA LEU A 146 5.08 -3.25 -12.45
C LEU A 146 5.44 -3.30 -13.94
N VAL A 147 4.45 -3.38 -14.84
CA VAL A 147 4.67 -3.30 -16.30
C VAL A 147 5.28 -1.95 -16.69
N SER A 148 4.81 -0.85 -16.09
CA SER A 148 5.41 0.47 -16.30
C SER A 148 6.87 0.50 -15.90
N ALA A 149 7.21 0.00 -14.70
CA ALA A 149 8.58 -0.08 -14.20
C ALA A 149 9.48 -0.92 -15.10
N TRP A 150 8.98 -2.05 -15.59
CA TRP A 150 9.68 -2.91 -16.54
C TRP A 150 9.98 -2.19 -17.85
N ASN A 151 9.00 -1.52 -18.44
CA ASN A 151 9.16 -0.78 -19.69
C ASN A 151 10.21 0.34 -19.57
N HIS A 152 10.23 1.05 -18.43
CA HIS A 152 11.27 2.05 -18.15
C HIS A 152 12.66 1.44 -18.03
N ALA A 153 12.77 0.32 -17.31
CA ALA A 153 14.06 -0.30 -17.03
C ALA A 153 14.69 -0.98 -18.25
N PHE A 154 13.90 -1.61 -19.12
CA PHE A 154 14.39 -2.49 -20.18
C PHE A 154 14.14 -1.97 -21.59
N MET A 155 13.09 -1.17 -21.83
CA MET A 155 12.75 -0.68 -23.16
C MET A 155 13.10 0.80 -23.38
N GLY A 156 13.59 1.49 -22.35
CA GLY A 156 13.95 2.91 -22.43
C GLY A 156 12.76 3.84 -22.74
N TRP A 157 11.54 3.35 -22.56
CA TRP A 157 10.33 4.12 -22.82
C TRP A 157 10.16 5.19 -21.75
N THR A 158 10.22 6.44 -22.14
CA THR A 158 10.11 7.60 -21.24
C THR A 158 8.69 7.86 -20.75
N ARG A 159 7.68 7.26 -21.38
CA ARG A 159 6.27 7.39 -21.01
C ARG A 159 5.53 6.09 -21.26
N SER A 160 5.08 5.47 -20.19
CA SER A 160 4.25 4.26 -20.26
C SER A 160 2.78 4.62 -20.04
N ARG A 161 1.90 4.11 -20.91
CA ARG A 161 0.43 4.21 -20.71
C ARG A 161 -0.01 3.54 -19.40
N TRP A 162 0.75 2.60 -18.88
CA TRP A 162 0.49 1.90 -17.64
C TRP A 162 0.57 2.79 -16.40
N GLU A 163 1.28 3.92 -16.46
CA GLU A 163 1.27 4.92 -15.37
C GLU A 163 -0.11 5.55 -15.19
N MET A 164 -0.83 5.79 -16.30
CA MET A 164 -2.20 6.31 -16.24
C MET A 164 -3.17 5.26 -15.68
N VAL A 165 -3.00 3.99 -16.05
CA VAL A 165 -3.81 2.89 -15.51
C VAL A 165 -3.57 2.74 -14.01
N TRP A 166 -2.31 2.75 -13.57
CA TRP A 166 -1.97 2.73 -12.15
C TRP A 166 -2.63 3.85 -11.35
N ALA A 167 -2.57 5.08 -11.87
CA ALA A 167 -3.10 6.25 -11.19
C ALA A 167 -4.65 6.28 -11.15
N GLY A 168 -5.31 5.60 -12.09
CA GLY A 168 -6.77 5.56 -12.21
C GLY A 168 -7.44 4.41 -11.44
N LEU A 169 -6.67 3.39 -11.02
CA LEU A 169 -7.15 2.25 -10.24
C LEU A 169 -6.98 2.47 -8.74
#